data_84cb0916f8c4a50084ea58aaa848a7b4
#
_entry.id   84cb0916f8c4a50084ea58aaa848a7b4
#
_cell.length_a   1.000
_cell.length_b   1.000
_cell.length_c   1.000
_cell.angle_alpha   90.00
_cell.angle_beta   90.00
_cell.angle_gamma   90.00
#
_symmetry.space_group_name_H-M   'P 1'
#
loop_
_entity.id
_entity.type
_entity.pdbx_description
1 polymer ?
#
loop_
_entity_poly.entity_id
_entity_poly.type
_entity_poly.pdbx_seq_one_letter_code
_entity_poly.pdbx_strand_id
1 'polypeptide(L)'
;MNKFLLLFLLCTPMIYGQTVLEPDSSGVVKSNDSLVVSQALKKDTIVPFKRFKAEGVSAVVGEHIILDSDIDKAYVEMKSQGMSVEDVSRCQLMGKLMEDKLYAHQAKQDSIMVADAEINGMIDQQLQYMVSELGSEEKVAAYYRKDNIADLRRELFEANKNIKLASLMQQKVIEKVEITPEEVRTFFFSIPEDERPVFSAEIEIAQIVVEPEITQQAKDEVIAKLYAMRADIIDNDASFSTKAVLYSKDPGSASKGGLYEGVKRDSPWAKEFKDQAFSLLEGEVSEPFETEFGYHILYVEKIRGQEVDVRHILLFPEVSQKSIDEAHKRMDEIRAEIEAGEITFAQAAQKYSDDKETRNNGGRLVNPVTFDTKFDLTKMDPTLSAKVYNLEDGEVSKVFTDRDRTGKSSLKILTVTKRFEEHTADYSKDYERIKELALREKQIKVISKWQNEKIKSTYISINEDYQDCDFAGDWVK
;
A
#
# COMPACT_ATOMS: atom_id res chain seq x y z
N MET A 1 -19.84 -18.90 24.89
CA MET A 1 -19.87 -19.51 23.54
C MET A 1 -19.15 -18.55 22.62
N ASN A 2 -17.88 -18.80 22.35
CA ASN A 2 -17.02 -17.91 21.59
C ASN A 2 -17.39 -17.95 20.12
N LYS A 3 -17.89 -16.84 19.59
CA LYS A 3 -18.11 -16.67 18.15
C LYS A 3 -16.84 -16.09 17.54
N PHE A 4 -16.21 -16.87 16.67
CA PHE A 4 -15.07 -16.49 15.86
C PHE A 4 -15.47 -15.36 14.89
N LEU A 5 -14.88 -14.19 15.08
CA LEU A 5 -14.89 -13.10 14.12
C LEU A 5 -13.70 -13.32 13.18
N LEU A 6 -13.92 -13.98 12.04
CA LEU A 6 -12.92 -14.11 10.98
C LEU A 6 -12.83 -12.77 10.24
N LEU A 7 -11.79 -12.01 10.55
CA LEU A 7 -11.46 -10.75 9.88
C LEU A 7 -10.89 -11.08 8.49
N PHE A 8 -11.66 -10.85 7.44
CA PHE A 8 -11.15 -10.82 6.07
C PHE A 8 -10.35 -9.53 5.86
N LEU A 9 -9.02 -9.63 5.84
CA LEU A 9 -8.16 -8.52 5.46
C LEU A 9 -7.95 -8.56 3.95
N LEU A 10 -8.53 -7.59 3.26
CA LEU A 10 -8.11 -7.19 1.92
C LEU A 10 -6.73 -6.54 2.06
N CYS A 11 -5.70 -7.17 1.47
CA CYS A 11 -4.34 -6.62 1.40
C CYS A 11 -4.33 -5.36 0.55
N THR A 12 -4.26 -4.21 1.21
CA THR A 12 -3.71 -2.99 0.61
C THR A 12 -2.29 -2.81 1.17
N PRO A 13 -1.26 -2.56 0.36
CA PRO A 13 0.08 -2.33 0.88
C PRO A 13 0.16 -0.92 1.49
N MET A 14 0.11 -0.83 2.81
CA MET A 14 0.53 0.39 3.52
C MET A 14 2.01 0.30 3.84
N ILE A 15 2.76 1.23 3.28
CA ILE A 15 4.17 1.47 3.57
C ILE A 15 4.26 2.24 4.88
N TYR A 16 4.72 1.60 5.96
CA TYR A 16 5.21 2.29 7.16
C TYR A 16 6.66 1.93 7.41
N GLY A 17 7.49 2.95 7.48
CA GLY A 17 8.90 2.83 7.85
C GLY A 17 9.05 2.37 9.30
N GLN A 18 9.89 1.37 9.50
CA GLN A 18 10.30 0.89 10.82
C GLN A 18 11.74 1.29 11.12
N THR A 19 11.91 1.83 12.33
CA THR A 19 13.21 2.11 12.93
C THR A 19 13.96 0.82 13.23
N VAL A 20 15.20 0.78 12.74
CA VAL A 20 16.17 -0.30 12.97
C VAL A 20 16.64 -0.25 14.43
N LEU A 21 16.49 -1.36 15.16
CA LEU A 21 17.19 -1.62 16.40
C LEU A 21 18.49 -2.34 16.08
N GLU A 22 19.60 -1.70 16.34
CA GLU A 22 20.95 -2.29 16.24
C GLU A 22 21.16 -3.38 17.30
N PRO A 23 21.84 -4.50 16.98
CA PRO A 23 22.26 -5.46 17.99
C PRO A 23 23.55 -5.01 18.67
N ASP A 24 23.49 -4.91 19.97
CA ASP A 24 24.62 -4.59 20.86
C ASP A 24 25.70 -5.67 20.80
N SER A 25 26.91 -5.26 20.45
CA SER A 25 28.10 -6.10 20.39
C SER A 25 29.05 -5.71 21.53
N SER A 26 28.97 -6.43 22.66
CA SER A 26 30.08 -6.42 23.61
C SER A 26 30.12 -7.69 24.45
N GLY A 27 31.21 -8.41 24.34
CA GLY A 27 31.49 -9.54 25.24
C GLY A 27 32.65 -10.42 24.78
N VAL A 28 33.86 -9.84 24.62
CA VAL A 28 35.10 -10.62 24.55
C VAL A 28 35.55 -10.96 25.98
N VAL A 29 35.50 -12.25 26.32
CA VAL A 29 36.21 -12.76 27.50
C VAL A 29 37.36 -13.64 27.00
N LYS A 30 38.60 -13.16 27.20
CA LYS A 30 39.82 -13.96 27.18
C LYS A 30 39.96 -14.66 28.50
N SER A 31 40.25 -15.99 28.51
CA SER A 31 41.06 -16.58 29.56
C SER A 31 41.87 -17.74 29.01
N ASN A 32 43.20 -17.56 29.10
CA ASN A 32 44.18 -18.68 29.11
C ASN A 32 43.91 -19.52 30.36
N ASP A 33 44.00 -20.82 30.24
CA ASP A 33 44.92 -21.60 31.07
C ASP A 33 45.03 -23.03 30.56
N SER A 34 46.24 -23.42 30.34
CA SER A 34 46.70 -24.80 30.14
C SER A 34 46.64 -25.53 31.48
N LEU A 35 46.24 -26.80 31.51
CA LEU A 35 46.97 -27.85 32.24
C LEU A 35 46.23 -29.20 32.27
N VAL A 36 47.00 -30.20 31.89
CA VAL A 36 47.06 -31.59 32.41
C VAL A 36 46.06 -32.63 31.92
N VAL A 37 46.55 -33.47 31.05
CA VAL A 37 46.05 -34.80 30.68
C VAL A 37 46.00 -35.69 31.88
N SER A 38 44.81 -36.30 32.17
CA SER A 38 44.72 -37.59 32.81
C SER A 38 43.68 -38.45 32.08
N GLN A 39 44.16 -39.49 31.46
CA GLN A 39 43.37 -40.54 30.82
C GLN A 39 42.52 -41.25 31.84
N ALA A 40 41.20 -41.17 31.69
CA ALA A 40 40.27 -42.15 32.21
C ALA A 40 39.44 -42.64 31.04
N LEU A 41 39.67 -43.86 30.63
CA LEU A 41 38.80 -44.61 29.72
C LEU A 41 37.37 -44.64 30.29
N LYS A 42 36.52 -43.81 29.77
CA LYS A 42 35.07 -43.89 29.98
C LYS A 42 34.46 -44.69 28.83
N LYS A 43 33.80 -45.76 29.21
CA LYS A 43 32.88 -46.56 28.39
C LYS A 43 32.13 -45.66 27.42
N ASP A 44 32.17 -46.02 26.13
CA ASP A 44 31.30 -45.51 25.08
C ASP A 44 29.84 -45.75 25.49
N THR A 45 29.25 -44.75 26.10
CA THR A 45 27.81 -44.67 26.20
C THR A 45 27.36 -44.13 24.84
N ILE A 46 26.90 -45.02 23.97
CA ILE A 46 26.21 -44.64 22.73
C ILE A 46 25.01 -43.82 23.19
N VAL A 47 25.14 -42.49 23.11
CA VAL A 47 24.00 -41.60 23.28
C VAL A 47 23.01 -41.95 22.16
N PRO A 48 21.81 -42.39 22.47
CA PRO A 48 20.85 -42.76 21.44
C PRO A 48 20.68 -41.55 20.50
N PHE A 49 20.96 -41.78 19.22
CA PHE A 49 20.79 -40.76 18.17
C PHE A 49 19.34 -40.28 18.19
N LYS A 50 19.11 -39.10 18.78
CA LYS A 50 17.78 -38.50 18.82
C LYS A 50 17.45 -38.01 17.43
N ARG A 51 16.66 -38.77 16.68
CA ARG A 51 16.13 -38.31 15.40
C ARG A 51 15.37 -37.01 15.65
N PHE A 52 15.78 -35.94 14.99
CA PHE A 52 14.98 -34.73 14.95
C PHE A 52 14.48 -34.54 13.52
N LYS A 53 13.24 -34.11 13.41
CA LYS A 53 12.60 -33.80 12.14
C LYS A 53 13.17 -32.48 11.64
N ALA A 54 13.98 -32.51 10.60
CA ALA A 54 14.58 -31.30 10.02
C ALA A 54 13.57 -30.53 9.16
N GLU A 55 12.69 -31.26 8.47
CA GLU A 55 11.59 -30.72 7.66
C GLU A 55 10.53 -31.82 7.52
N GLY A 56 9.26 -31.45 7.40
CA GLY A 56 8.19 -32.41 7.24
C GLY A 56 7.05 -31.91 6.38
N VAL A 57 6.36 -32.83 5.73
CA VAL A 57 5.11 -32.55 5.06
C VAL A 57 4.00 -32.48 6.12
N SER A 58 3.42 -31.29 6.29
CA SER A 58 2.31 -31.04 7.19
C SER A 58 0.97 -31.46 6.58
N ALA A 59 0.79 -31.13 5.28
CA ALA A 59 -0.39 -31.58 4.51
C ALA A 59 -0.12 -31.63 3.01
N VAL A 60 -1.02 -32.32 2.31
CA VAL A 60 -1.14 -32.30 0.85
C VAL A 60 -2.58 -31.93 0.52
N VAL A 61 -2.78 -30.97 -0.38
CA VAL A 61 -4.08 -30.54 -0.89
C VAL A 61 -4.04 -30.54 -2.41
N GLY A 62 -4.72 -31.50 -3.02
CA GLY A 62 -4.62 -31.74 -4.46
C GLY A 62 -3.18 -32.06 -4.88
N GLU A 63 -2.58 -31.20 -5.69
CA GLU A 63 -1.18 -31.31 -6.14
C GLU A 63 -0.19 -30.49 -5.27
N HIS A 64 -0.69 -29.75 -4.29
CA HIS A 64 0.10 -28.84 -3.47
C HIS A 64 0.54 -29.47 -2.16
N ILE A 65 1.81 -29.33 -1.83
CA ILE A 65 2.40 -29.77 -0.57
C ILE A 65 2.52 -28.54 0.34
N ILE A 66 2.24 -28.76 1.62
CA ILE A 66 2.46 -27.78 2.70
C ILE A 66 3.50 -28.37 3.63
N LEU A 67 4.59 -27.64 3.85
CA LEU A 67 5.69 -28.04 4.71
C LEU A 67 5.55 -27.39 6.11
N ASP A 68 6.22 -27.97 7.11
CA ASP A 68 6.29 -27.36 8.45
C ASP A 68 6.90 -25.96 8.39
N SER A 69 7.91 -25.75 7.53
CA SER A 69 8.53 -24.45 7.29
C SER A 69 7.59 -23.40 6.68
N ASP A 70 6.57 -23.81 5.92
CA ASP A 70 5.60 -22.86 5.34
C ASP A 70 4.72 -22.25 6.44
N ILE A 71 4.40 -23.01 7.48
CA ILE A 71 3.67 -22.51 8.65
C ILE A 71 4.54 -21.49 9.39
N ASP A 72 5.85 -21.79 9.57
CA ASP A 72 6.77 -20.87 10.23
C ASP A 72 6.97 -19.58 9.42
N LYS A 73 7.06 -19.67 8.10
CA LYS A 73 7.10 -18.50 7.21
C LYS A 73 5.85 -17.65 7.35
N ALA A 74 4.66 -18.26 7.41
CA ALA A 74 3.41 -17.53 7.59
C ALA A 74 3.37 -16.73 8.91
N TYR A 75 3.92 -17.27 10.00
CA TYR A 75 4.09 -16.53 11.26
C TYR A 75 5.00 -15.31 11.09
N VAL A 76 6.15 -15.48 10.43
CA VAL A 76 7.09 -14.39 10.19
C VAL A 76 6.45 -13.30 9.33
N GLU A 77 5.71 -13.68 8.31
CA GLU A 77 5.02 -12.76 7.41
C GLU A 77 3.96 -11.95 8.15
N MET A 78 3.09 -12.59 8.94
CA MET A 78 2.09 -11.90 9.76
C MET A 78 2.75 -10.87 10.70
N LYS A 79 3.84 -11.26 11.36
CA LYS A 79 4.58 -10.37 12.26
C LYS A 79 5.20 -9.18 11.51
N SER A 80 5.74 -9.39 10.30
CA SER A 80 6.31 -8.32 9.49
C SER A 80 5.26 -7.30 9.02
N GLN A 81 4.00 -7.75 8.88
CA GLN A 81 2.85 -6.89 8.57
C GLN A 81 2.26 -6.19 9.80
N GLY A 82 2.91 -6.30 10.97
CA GLY A 82 2.46 -5.67 12.22
C GLY A 82 1.24 -6.32 12.87
N MET A 83 0.85 -7.53 12.43
CA MET A 83 -0.26 -8.27 13.03
C MET A 83 0.18 -8.95 14.32
N SER A 84 -0.70 -8.97 15.34
CA SER A 84 -0.47 -9.77 16.53
C SER A 84 -0.55 -11.25 16.18
N VAL A 85 0.46 -12.00 16.61
CA VAL A 85 0.54 -13.47 16.43
C VAL A 85 0.34 -14.24 17.75
N GLU A 86 0.08 -13.53 18.85
CA GLU A 86 0.01 -14.13 20.19
C GLU A 86 -1.14 -15.14 20.33
N ASP A 87 -2.26 -14.86 19.67
CA ASP A 87 -3.47 -15.70 19.72
C ASP A 87 -3.63 -16.61 18.49
N VAL A 88 -2.63 -16.65 17.59
CA VAL A 88 -2.71 -17.44 16.36
C VAL A 88 -2.02 -18.78 16.54
N SER A 89 -2.77 -19.86 16.50
CA SER A 89 -2.23 -21.22 16.62
C SER A 89 -1.65 -21.74 15.30
N ARG A 90 -0.71 -22.70 15.38
CA ARG A 90 -0.20 -23.41 14.18
C ARG A 90 -1.33 -24.09 13.39
N CYS A 91 -2.36 -24.61 14.08
CA CYS A 91 -3.54 -25.20 13.45
C CYS A 91 -4.31 -24.19 12.58
N GLN A 92 -4.49 -22.95 13.07
CA GLN A 92 -5.17 -21.91 12.33
C GLN A 92 -4.39 -21.51 11.07
N LEU A 93 -3.06 -21.33 11.18
CA LEU A 93 -2.21 -21.03 10.01
C LEU A 93 -2.19 -22.17 9.01
N MET A 94 -2.11 -23.40 9.47
CA MET A 94 -2.18 -24.57 8.62
C MET A 94 -3.53 -24.66 7.90
N GLY A 95 -4.64 -24.42 8.62
CA GLY A 95 -5.97 -24.34 8.03
C GLY A 95 -6.04 -23.30 6.91
N LYS A 96 -5.49 -22.11 7.14
CA LYS A 96 -5.42 -21.04 6.14
C LYS A 96 -4.57 -21.45 4.93
N LEU A 97 -3.41 -22.05 5.14
CA LEU A 97 -2.57 -22.53 4.04
C LEU A 97 -3.27 -23.62 3.23
N MET A 98 -3.98 -24.55 3.87
CA MET A 98 -4.78 -25.57 3.16
C MET A 98 -5.91 -24.94 2.33
N GLU A 99 -6.60 -23.92 2.86
CA GLU A 99 -7.60 -23.16 2.11
C GLU A 99 -7.00 -22.53 0.87
N ASP A 100 -5.89 -21.82 0.99
CA ASP A 100 -5.23 -21.14 -0.14
C ASP A 100 -4.78 -22.14 -1.21
N LYS A 101 -4.26 -23.31 -0.80
CA LYS A 101 -3.93 -24.41 -1.73
C LYS A 101 -5.15 -25.02 -2.39
N LEU A 102 -6.27 -25.15 -1.66
CA LEU A 102 -7.53 -25.64 -2.22
C LEU A 102 -8.04 -24.67 -3.31
N TYR A 103 -8.03 -23.37 -3.03
CA TYR A 103 -8.43 -22.36 -4.02
C TYR A 103 -7.54 -22.39 -5.26
N ALA A 104 -6.21 -22.43 -5.09
CA ALA A 104 -5.26 -22.48 -6.19
C ALA A 104 -5.45 -23.76 -7.03
N HIS A 105 -5.65 -24.89 -6.38
CA HIS A 105 -5.95 -26.17 -7.06
C HIS A 105 -7.24 -26.07 -7.87
N GLN A 106 -8.33 -25.59 -7.28
CA GLN A 106 -9.61 -25.46 -7.99
C GLN A 106 -9.55 -24.41 -9.11
N ALA A 107 -8.79 -23.33 -8.94
CA ALA A 107 -8.56 -22.36 -10.00
C ALA A 107 -7.97 -23.00 -11.26
N LYS A 108 -6.98 -23.89 -11.09
CA LYS A 108 -6.38 -24.64 -12.20
C LYS A 108 -7.40 -25.62 -12.82
N GLN A 109 -8.18 -26.35 -12.00
CA GLN A 109 -9.25 -27.24 -12.49
C GLN A 109 -10.32 -26.47 -13.30
N ASP A 110 -10.64 -25.26 -12.88
CA ASP A 110 -11.59 -24.36 -13.52
C ASP A 110 -10.97 -23.56 -14.68
N SER A 111 -9.73 -23.86 -15.07
CA SER A 111 -8.97 -23.20 -16.17
C SER A 111 -8.87 -21.67 -15.98
N ILE A 112 -8.76 -21.19 -14.74
CA ILE A 112 -8.47 -19.78 -14.47
C ILE A 112 -7.02 -19.52 -14.88
N MET A 113 -6.83 -18.53 -15.75
CA MET A 113 -5.51 -18.16 -16.24
C MET A 113 -5.01 -16.86 -15.59
N VAL A 114 -3.74 -16.83 -15.30
CA VAL A 114 -3.01 -15.63 -14.84
C VAL A 114 -1.89 -15.39 -15.85
N ALA A 115 -1.76 -14.15 -16.32
CA ALA A 115 -0.70 -13.80 -17.25
C ALA A 115 0.66 -13.78 -16.54
N ASP A 116 1.62 -14.53 -17.10
CA ASP A 116 2.97 -14.58 -16.52
C ASP A 116 3.65 -13.20 -16.48
N ALA A 117 3.30 -12.30 -17.42
CA ALA A 117 3.77 -10.91 -17.41
C ALA A 117 3.30 -10.13 -16.18
N GLU A 118 2.05 -10.36 -15.72
CA GLU A 118 1.51 -9.73 -14.51
C GLU A 118 2.29 -10.18 -13.27
N ILE A 119 2.54 -11.50 -13.16
CA ILE A 119 3.30 -12.06 -12.03
C ILE A 119 4.74 -11.56 -12.03
N ASN A 120 5.39 -11.52 -13.20
CA ASN A 120 6.74 -10.99 -13.30
C ASN A 120 6.81 -9.50 -12.91
N GLY A 121 5.85 -8.69 -13.33
CA GLY A 121 5.77 -7.28 -12.92
C GLY A 121 5.64 -7.10 -11.41
N MET A 122 4.83 -7.93 -10.73
CA MET A 122 4.71 -7.92 -9.26
C MET A 122 6.05 -8.30 -8.60
N ILE A 123 6.75 -9.31 -9.13
CA ILE A 123 8.05 -9.76 -8.61
C ILE A 123 9.11 -8.68 -8.81
N ASP A 124 9.12 -8.00 -9.96
CA ASP A 124 10.08 -6.92 -10.24
C ASP A 124 9.93 -5.79 -9.21
N GLN A 125 8.71 -5.37 -8.91
CA GLN A 125 8.44 -4.37 -7.87
C GLN A 125 8.86 -4.87 -6.49
N GLN A 126 8.54 -6.12 -6.15
CA GLN A 126 8.90 -6.72 -4.87
C GLN A 126 10.43 -6.83 -4.69
N LEU A 127 11.14 -7.31 -5.72
CA LEU A 127 12.60 -7.40 -5.68
C LEU A 127 13.25 -6.02 -5.65
N GLN A 128 12.74 -5.05 -6.39
CA GLN A 128 13.24 -3.68 -6.36
C GLN A 128 13.13 -3.07 -4.95
N TYR A 129 11.99 -3.29 -4.28
CA TYR A 129 11.82 -2.89 -2.89
C TYR A 129 12.84 -3.57 -1.96
N MET A 130 12.99 -4.91 -2.06
CA MET A 130 13.94 -5.66 -1.26
C MET A 130 15.39 -5.20 -1.50
N VAL A 131 15.75 -4.89 -2.73
CA VAL A 131 17.08 -4.36 -3.09
C VAL A 131 17.28 -2.97 -2.51
N SER A 132 16.26 -2.12 -2.48
CA SER A 132 16.36 -0.80 -1.86
C SER A 132 16.60 -0.86 -0.34
N GLU A 133 16.02 -1.87 0.33
CA GLU A 133 16.21 -2.08 1.76
C GLU A 133 17.54 -2.76 2.12
N LEU A 134 17.95 -3.76 1.35
CA LEU A 134 19.14 -4.59 1.65
C LEU A 134 20.39 -4.17 0.90
N GLY A 135 20.26 -3.33 -0.12
CA GLY A 135 21.33 -2.66 -0.84
C GLY A 135 21.86 -3.36 -2.09
N SER A 136 21.61 -4.67 -2.31
CA SER A 136 21.95 -5.36 -3.58
C SER A 136 21.19 -6.67 -3.77
N GLU A 137 21.10 -7.18 -5.01
CA GLU A 137 20.50 -8.47 -5.34
C GLU A 137 21.17 -9.65 -4.62
N GLU A 138 22.51 -9.62 -4.49
CA GLU A 138 23.27 -10.67 -3.79
C GLU A 138 22.90 -10.73 -2.31
N LYS A 139 22.73 -9.56 -1.67
CA LYS A 139 22.31 -9.49 -0.26
C LYS A 139 20.87 -9.97 -0.10
N VAL A 140 19.97 -9.66 -1.05
CA VAL A 140 18.60 -10.19 -1.06
C VAL A 140 18.61 -11.71 -1.18
N ALA A 141 19.33 -12.27 -2.14
CA ALA A 141 19.45 -13.72 -2.30
C ALA A 141 20.00 -14.39 -1.04
N ALA A 142 21.07 -13.84 -0.45
CA ALA A 142 21.69 -14.35 0.78
C ALA A 142 20.71 -14.30 1.99
N TYR A 143 19.92 -13.20 2.13
CA TYR A 143 18.92 -13.05 3.17
C TYR A 143 17.84 -14.15 3.10
N TYR A 144 17.40 -14.49 1.88
CA TYR A 144 16.45 -15.57 1.64
C TYR A 144 17.10 -16.96 1.51
N ARG A 145 18.42 -17.06 1.78
CA ARG A 145 19.21 -18.31 1.72
C ARG A 145 19.14 -18.99 0.35
N LYS A 146 19.21 -18.16 -0.72
CA LYS A 146 19.23 -18.61 -2.11
C LYS A 146 20.62 -18.40 -2.70
N ASP A 147 20.99 -19.26 -3.67
CA ASP A 147 22.29 -19.18 -4.33
C ASP A 147 22.41 -17.91 -5.19
N ASN A 148 21.31 -17.45 -5.75
CA ASN A 148 21.24 -16.27 -6.60
C ASN A 148 19.81 -15.71 -6.68
N ILE A 149 19.68 -14.50 -7.25
CA ILE A 149 18.39 -13.81 -7.39
C ILE A 149 17.42 -14.54 -8.33
N ALA A 150 17.93 -15.28 -9.33
CA ALA A 150 17.10 -16.03 -10.27
C ALA A 150 16.38 -17.21 -9.59
N ASP A 151 17.01 -17.85 -8.62
CA ASP A 151 16.39 -18.91 -7.82
C ASP A 151 15.28 -18.35 -6.92
N LEU A 152 15.53 -17.20 -6.29
CA LEU A 152 14.50 -16.49 -5.52
C LEU A 152 13.34 -16.08 -6.41
N ARG A 153 13.62 -15.54 -7.61
CA ARG A 153 12.59 -15.14 -8.58
C ARG A 153 11.69 -16.31 -8.97
N ARG A 154 12.25 -17.51 -9.21
CA ARG A 154 11.44 -18.70 -9.53
C ARG A 154 10.52 -19.11 -8.38
N GLU A 155 11.02 -19.07 -7.14
CA GLU A 155 10.20 -19.38 -5.95
C GLU A 155 9.08 -18.36 -5.79
N LEU A 156 9.40 -17.07 -5.91
CA LEU A 156 8.42 -15.99 -5.85
C LEU A 156 7.37 -16.10 -6.97
N PHE A 157 7.78 -16.55 -8.17
CA PHE A 157 6.86 -16.72 -9.29
C PHE A 157 5.78 -17.77 -8.98
N GLU A 158 6.17 -18.94 -8.51
CA GLU A 158 5.24 -20.00 -8.16
C GLU A 158 4.36 -19.60 -6.97
N ALA A 159 4.93 -18.95 -5.96
CA ALA A 159 4.19 -18.46 -4.80
C ALA A 159 3.15 -17.40 -5.19
N ASN A 160 3.57 -16.34 -5.89
CA ASN A 160 2.69 -15.25 -6.31
C ASN A 160 1.61 -15.73 -7.30
N LYS A 161 1.95 -16.64 -8.21
CA LYS A 161 0.99 -17.24 -9.14
C LYS A 161 -0.10 -18.03 -8.40
N ASN A 162 0.27 -18.82 -7.40
CA ASN A 162 -0.70 -19.56 -6.58
C ASN A 162 -1.57 -18.62 -5.73
N ILE A 163 -1.00 -17.58 -5.15
CA ILE A 163 -1.76 -16.56 -4.40
C ILE A 163 -2.76 -15.85 -5.33
N LYS A 164 -2.34 -15.46 -6.52
CA LYS A 164 -3.22 -14.81 -7.50
C LYS A 164 -4.35 -15.75 -7.96
N LEU A 165 -4.04 -17.01 -8.26
CA LEU A 165 -5.03 -18.03 -8.60
C LEU A 165 -6.05 -18.23 -7.48
N ALA A 166 -5.59 -18.34 -6.23
CA ALA A 166 -6.46 -18.47 -5.07
C ALA A 166 -7.40 -17.26 -4.93
N SER A 167 -6.87 -16.05 -5.06
CA SER A 167 -7.65 -14.80 -5.01
C SER A 167 -8.72 -14.74 -6.12
N LEU A 168 -8.35 -15.07 -7.36
CA LEU A 168 -9.30 -15.08 -8.48
C LEU A 168 -10.39 -16.14 -8.30
N MET A 169 -10.04 -17.31 -7.73
CA MET A 169 -11.03 -18.34 -7.44
C MET A 169 -12.01 -17.89 -6.35
N GLN A 170 -11.51 -17.28 -5.27
CA GLN A 170 -12.36 -16.70 -4.22
C GLN A 170 -13.32 -15.66 -4.80
N GLN A 171 -12.79 -14.75 -5.62
CA GLN A 171 -13.61 -13.75 -6.31
C GLN A 171 -14.69 -14.41 -7.18
N LYS A 172 -14.33 -15.41 -7.97
CA LYS A 172 -15.28 -16.17 -8.80
C LYS A 172 -16.41 -16.84 -7.99
N VAL A 173 -16.09 -17.36 -6.81
CA VAL A 173 -17.08 -18.01 -5.92
C VAL A 173 -18.13 -17.02 -5.44
N ILE A 174 -17.75 -15.76 -5.20
CA ILE A 174 -18.66 -14.74 -4.66
C ILE A 174 -19.17 -13.75 -5.72
N GLU A 175 -18.63 -13.76 -6.95
CA GLU A 175 -18.97 -12.80 -8.01
C GLU A 175 -20.47 -12.64 -8.27
N LYS A 176 -21.20 -13.75 -8.20
CA LYS A 176 -22.65 -13.78 -8.47
C LYS A 176 -23.50 -13.76 -7.20
N VAL A 177 -22.88 -13.49 -6.04
CA VAL A 177 -23.63 -13.42 -4.77
C VAL A 177 -24.25 -12.05 -4.64
N GLU A 178 -25.52 -11.98 -4.88
CA GLU A 178 -26.35 -10.78 -4.68
C GLU A 178 -27.17 -10.93 -3.41
N ILE A 179 -27.64 -9.82 -2.87
CA ILE A 179 -28.50 -9.80 -1.69
C ILE A 179 -29.78 -9.03 -1.99
N THR A 180 -30.92 -9.61 -1.57
CA THR A 180 -32.22 -8.97 -1.73
C THR A 180 -32.57 -8.12 -0.50
N PRO A 181 -33.45 -7.11 -0.64
CA PRO A 181 -33.90 -6.29 0.49
C PRO A 181 -34.51 -7.12 1.63
N GLU A 182 -35.19 -8.23 1.31
CA GLU A 182 -35.76 -9.12 2.33
C GLU A 182 -34.67 -9.88 3.11
N GLU A 183 -33.61 -10.31 2.44
CA GLU A 183 -32.45 -10.93 3.10
C GLU A 183 -31.72 -9.93 4.00
N VAL A 184 -31.57 -8.67 3.57
CA VAL A 184 -31.01 -7.58 4.39
C VAL A 184 -31.86 -7.37 5.64
N ARG A 185 -33.18 -7.32 5.48
CA ARG A 185 -34.12 -7.19 6.59
C ARG A 185 -33.99 -8.37 7.57
N THR A 186 -34.02 -9.59 7.05
CA THR A 186 -33.89 -10.81 7.85
C THR A 186 -32.58 -10.83 8.61
N PHE A 187 -31.47 -10.48 7.96
CA PHE A 187 -30.16 -10.36 8.60
C PHE A 187 -30.20 -9.38 9.77
N PHE A 188 -30.66 -8.14 9.55
CA PHE A 188 -30.68 -7.10 10.56
C PHE A 188 -31.50 -7.48 11.79
N PHE A 189 -32.73 -7.96 11.57
CA PHE A 189 -33.64 -8.31 12.65
C PHE A 189 -33.30 -9.66 13.32
N SER A 190 -32.36 -10.44 12.76
CA SER A 190 -31.80 -11.62 13.43
C SER A 190 -30.72 -11.26 14.47
N ILE A 191 -30.20 -10.03 14.43
CA ILE A 191 -29.22 -9.54 15.40
C ILE A 191 -29.97 -9.01 16.62
N PRO A 192 -29.72 -9.53 17.85
CA PRO A 192 -30.27 -8.97 19.07
C PRO A 192 -29.95 -7.47 19.20
N GLU A 193 -30.83 -6.69 19.81
CA GLU A 193 -30.66 -5.23 19.89
C GLU A 193 -29.37 -4.79 20.56
N ASP A 194 -28.96 -5.52 21.58
CA ASP A 194 -27.71 -5.31 22.32
C ASP A 194 -26.44 -5.78 21.59
N GLU A 195 -26.59 -6.60 20.54
CA GLU A 195 -25.49 -7.06 19.68
C GLU A 195 -25.44 -6.31 18.33
N ARG A 196 -26.34 -5.36 18.08
CA ARG A 196 -26.30 -4.59 16.82
C ARG A 196 -25.02 -3.78 16.71
N PRO A 197 -24.45 -3.66 15.50
CA PRO A 197 -23.25 -2.88 15.32
C PRO A 197 -23.46 -1.41 15.71
N VAL A 198 -22.45 -0.83 16.35
CA VAL A 198 -22.39 0.61 16.61
C VAL A 198 -21.58 1.24 15.50
N PHE A 199 -22.14 2.24 14.85
CA PHE A 199 -21.45 3.06 13.87
C PHE A 199 -20.83 4.26 14.57
N SER A 200 -19.52 4.43 14.41
CA SER A 200 -18.76 5.55 14.97
C SER A 200 -19.27 6.90 14.42
N ALA A 201 -18.94 7.95 15.15
CA ALA A 201 -19.21 9.31 14.68
C ALA A 201 -18.47 9.59 13.37
N GLU A 202 -19.19 10.17 12.41
CA GLU A 202 -18.68 10.52 11.08
C GLU A 202 -18.92 12.00 10.79
N ILE A 203 -18.12 12.56 9.90
CA ILE A 203 -18.31 13.93 9.40
C ILE A 203 -18.19 13.97 7.87
N GLU A 204 -18.93 14.89 7.28
CA GLU A 204 -18.69 15.36 5.91
C GLU A 204 -17.93 16.67 5.96
N ILE A 205 -16.91 16.79 5.10
CA ILE A 205 -15.96 17.91 5.11
C ILE A 205 -15.95 18.56 3.72
N ALA A 206 -15.82 19.88 3.70
CA ALA A 206 -15.50 20.62 2.49
C ALA A 206 -14.25 21.47 2.69
N GLN A 207 -13.55 21.75 1.59
CA GLN A 207 -12.33 22.58 1.56
C GLN A 207 -12.44 23.72 0.56
N ILE A 208 -11.73 24.79 0.88
CA ILE A 208 -11.36 25.84 -0.09
C ILE A 208 -9.85 25.92 -0.12
N VAL A 209 -9.29 25.90 -1.30
CA VAL A 209 -7.83 25.94 -1.53
C VAL A 209 -7.49 27.22 -2.29
N VAL A 210 -6.49 27.96 -1.81
CA VAL A 210 -5.90 29.10 -2.51
C VAL A 210 -4.42 28.83 -2.71
N GLU A 211 -3.98 28.84 -3.95
CA GLU A 211 -2.58 28.67 -4.30
C GLU A 211 -1.91 30.06 -4.38
N PRO A 212 -0.75 30.26 -3.73
CA PRO A 212 0.02 31.46 -3.93
C PRO A 212 0.44 31.61 -5.39
N GLU A 213 0.30 32.80 -5.96
CA GLU A 213 0.62 33.06 -7.36
C GLU A 213 2.14 32.92 -7.62
N ILE A 214 2.48 32.14 -8.63
CA ILE A 214 3.85 32.01 -9.10
C ILE A 214 4.13 33.14 -10.09
N THR A 215 5.01 34.06 -9.70
CA THR A 215 5.36 35.20 -10.56
C THR A 215 6.11 34.75 -11.80
N GLN A 216 5.98 35.53 -12.92
CA GLN A 216 6.74 35.26 -14.16
C GLN A 216 8.25 35.29 -13.89
N GLN A 217 8.72 36.19 -13.04
CA GLN A 217 10.13 36.24 -12.64
C GLN A 217 10.60 34.92 -12.01
N ALA A 218 9.84 34.32 -11.09
CA ALA A 218 10.19 33.05 -10.49
C ALA A 218 10.25 31.89 -11.52
N LYS A 219 9.35 31.90 -12.50
CA LYS A 219 9.40 30.96 -13.63
C LYS A 219 10.66 31.15 -14.48
N ASP A 220 10.96 32.39 -14.83
CA ASP A 220 12.14 32.72 -15.64
C ASP A 220 13.44 32.35 -14.93
N GLU A 221 13.51 32.54 -13.60
CA GLU A 221 14.66 32.14 -12.79
C GLU A 221 14.89 30.63 -12.80
N VAL A 222 13.82 29.82 -12.69
CA VAL A 222 13.94 28.35 -12.77
C VAL A 222 14.38 27.91 -14.16
N ILE A 223 13.78 28.49 -15.20
CA ILE A 223 14.15 28.18 -16.58
C ILE A 223 15.63 28.54 -16.82
N ALA A 224 16.09 29.71 -16.33
CA ALA A 224 17.49 30.10 -16.41
C ALA A 224 18.43 29.14 -15.68
N LYS A 225 18.03 28.65 -14.46
CA LYS A 225 18.80 27.64 -13.74
C LYS A 225 18.91 26.31 -14.51
N LEU A 226 17.82 25.87 -15.15
CA LEU A 226 17.83 24.66 -15.99
C LEU A 226 18.71 24.84 -17.26
N TYR A 227 18.67 25.98 -17.91
CA TYR A 227 19.58 26.32 -19.02
C TYR A 227 21.04 26.28 -18.56
N ALA A 228 21.37 26.88 -17.42
CA ALA A 228 22.71 26.84 -16.86
C ALA A 228 23.18 25.42 -16.57
N MET A 229 22.31 24.58 -15.98
CA MET A 229 22.63 23.16 -15.73
C MET A 229 22.84 22.39 -17.03
N ARG A 230 22.01 22.64 -18.04
CA ARG A 230 22.12 22.05 -19.38
C ARG A 230 23.45 22.43 -20.04
N ALA A 231 23.80 23.71 -20.03
CA ALA A 231 25.06 24.19 -20.57
C ALA A 231 26.28 23.55 -19.89
N ASP A 232 26.25 23.44 -18.56
CA ASP A 232 27.31 22.74 -17.82
C ASP A 232 27.44 21.26 -18.24
N ILE A 233 26.33 20.59 -18.52
CA ILE A 233 26.34 19.17 -18.91
C ILE A 233 26.90 19.04 -20.34
N ILE A 234 26.49 19.90 -21.25
CA ILE A 234 26.86 19.82 -22.68
C ILE A 234 28.28 20.35 -22.94
N ASP A 235 28.60 21.52 -22.35
CA ASP A 235 29.82 22.27 -22.69
C ASP A 235 30.99 21.94 -21.75
N ASN A 236 30.72 21.48 -20.50
CA ASN A 236 31.71 21.25 -19.48
C ASN A 236 31.77 19.78 -18.99
N ASP A 237 31.11 18.87 -19.69
CA ASP A 237 31.04 17.42 -19.34
C ASP A 237 30.58 17.15 -17.89
N ALA A 238 29.77 18.03 -17.29
CA ALA A 238 29.27 17.84 -15.97
C ALA A 238 28.26 16.67 -15.92
N SER A 239 28.37 15.81 -14.91
CA SER A 239 27.51 14.64 -14.78
C SER A 239 26.04 15.05 -14.54
N PHE A 240 25.13 14.64 -15.44
CA PHE A 240 23.70 14.81 -15.28
C PHE A 240 23.21 14.17 -13.97
N SER A 241 23.64 12.92 -13.70
CA SER A 241 23.29 12.18 -12.50
C SER A 241 23.66 12.94 -11.22
N THR A 242 24.87 13.50 -11.16
CA THR A 242 25.32 14.29 -9.99
C THR A 242 24.46 15.55 -9.82
N LYS A 243 24.11 16.25 -10.91
CA LYS A 243 23.23 17.42 -10.83
C LYS A 243 21.82 17.03 -10.39
N ALA A 244 21.30 15.89 -10.86
CA ALA A 244 20.00 15.39 -10.44
C ALA A 244 19.97 15.08 -8.92
N VAL A 245 20.99 14.42 -8.40
CA VAL A 245 21.11 14.16 -6.95
C VAL A 245 21.13 15.44 -6.12
N LEU A 246 21.84 16.46 -6.61
CA LEU A 246 22.04 17.71 -5.85
C LEU A 246 20.85 18.68 -5.94
N TYR A 247 20.17 18.73 -7.07
CA TYR A 247 19.23 19.81 -7.36
C TYR A 247 17.81 19.37 -7.68
N SER A 248 17.61 18.13 -8.17
CA SER A 248 16.27 17.67 -8.54
C SER A 248 15.35 17.62 -7.32
N LYS A 249 14.13 18.09 -7.52
CA LYS A 249 13.04 18.04 -6.53
C LYS A 249 12.12 16.84 -6.74
N ASP A 250 12.46 15.94 -7.68
CA ASP A 250 11.70 14.71 -7.86
C ASP A 250 12.04 13.67 -6.79
N PRO A 251 11.10 13.34 -5.89
CA PRO A 251 11.36 12.38 -4.80
C PRO A 251 11.56 10.94 -5.32
N GLY A 252 11.06 10.63 -6.53
CA GLY A 252 11.12 9.28 -7.10
C GLY A 252 12.47 8.91 -7.71
N SER A 253 13.19 9.90 -8.26
CA SER A 253 14.41 9.63 -9.01
C SER A 253 15.63 10.45 -8.58
N ALA A 254 15.49 11.53 -7.82
CA ALA A 254 16.60 12.40 -7.44
C ALA A 254 17.76 11.62 -6.82
N SER A 255 17.49 10.74 -5.84
CA SER A 255 18.50 9.90 -5.17
C SER A 255 19.18 8.88 -6.10
N LYS A 256 18.55 8.54 -7.23
CA LYS A 256 19.05 7.64 -8.27
C LYS A 256 19.69 8.41 -9.45
N GLY A 257 20.02 9.69 -9.25
CA GLY A 257 20.57 10.53 -10.31
C GLY A 257 19.56 10.87 -11.41
N GLY A 258 18.29 10.96 -11.06
CA GLY A 258 17.20 11.31 -11.97
C GLY A 258 16.71 10.16 -12.87
N LEU A 259 17.17 8.92 -12.67
CA LEU A 259 16.94 7.78 -13.57
C LEU A 259 15.52 7.21 -13.47
N TYR A 260 14.90 7.06 -14.65
CA TYR A 260 13.75 6.21 -14.92
C TYR A 260 14.05 5.29 -16.09
N GLU A 261 13.95 4.00 -15.87
CA GLU A 261 14.18 2.97 -16.88
C GLU A 261 12.88 2.50 -17.53
N GLY A 262 12.94 2.13 -18.81
CA GLY A 262 11.85 1.49 -19.53
C GLY A 262 10.62 2.39 -19.75
N VAL A 263 10.78 3.68 -19.93
CA VAL A 263 9.68 4.60 -20.25
C VAL A 263 9.13 4.27 -21.63
N LYS A 264 7.80 4.06 -21.74
CA LYS A 264 7.07 3.75 -22.97
C LYS A 264 6.12 4.89 -23.34
N ARG A 265 5.67 4.94 -24.60
CA ARG A 265 4.69 5.93 -25.06
C ARG A 265 3.32 5.83 -24.37
N ASP A 266 2.94 4.63 -23.94
CA ASP A 266 1.70 4.34 -23.20
C ASP A 266 1.85 4.40 -21.68
N SER A 267 3.07 4.63 -21.15
CA SER A 267 3.30 4.84 -19.73
C SER A 267 2.54 6.06 -19.19
N PRO A 268 2.12 6.05 -17.91
CA PRO A 268 1.30 7.13 -17.31
C PRO A 268 2.13 8.38 -16.94
N TRP A 269 2.97 8.85 -17.88
CA TRP A 269 3.75 10.08 -17.75
C TRP A 269 3.04 11.24 -18.40
N ALA A 270 3.33 12.46 -17.92
CA ALA A 270 2.85 13.68 -18.57
C ALA A 270 3.18 13.66 -20.08
N LYS A 271 2.26 14.19 -20.88
CA LYS A 271 2.41 14.15 -22.34
C LYS A 271 3.70 14.86 -22.78
N GLU A 272 3.97 16.03 -22.21
CA GLU A 272 5.15 16.84 -22.51
C GLU A 272 6.45 16.10 -22.18
N PHE A 273 6.48 15.36 -21.08
CA PHE A 273 7.60 14.52 -20.68
C PHE A 273 7.87 13.42 -21.72
N LYS A 274 6.82 12.69 -22.13
CA LYS A 274 6.94 11.66 -23.16
C LYS A 274 7.35 12.25 -24.52
N ASP A 275 6.77 13.37 -24.90
CA ASP A 275 7.12 14.04 -26.16
C ASP A 275 8.62 14.40 -26.21
N GLN A 276 9.20 14.87 -25.10
CA GLN A 276 10.63 15.13 -24.98
C GLN A 276 11.45 13.84 -24.99
N ALA A 277 11.07 12.85 -24.18
CA ALA A 277 11.80 11.58 -24.04
C ALA A 277 11.94 10.83 -25.39
N PHE A 278 10.92 10.91 -26.24
CA PHE A 278 10.89 10.21 -27.53
C PHE A 278 11.29 11.08 -28.74
N SER A 279 11.59 12.35 -28.54
CA SER A 279 12.08 13.26 -29.60
C SER A 279 13.60 13.35 -29.67
N LEU A 280 14.28 12.96 -28.57
CA LEU A 280 15.73 13.07 -28.43
C LEU A 280 16.43 11.76 -28.85
N LEU A 281 17.70 11.89 -29.24
CA LEU A 281 18.61 10.77 -29.47
C LEU A 281 19.29 10.34 -28.16
N GLU A 282 19.86 9.15 -28.16
CA GLU A 282 20.69 8.67 -27.05
C GLU A 282 21.88 9.62 -26.83
N GLY A 283 22.07 10.06 -25.60
CA GLY A 283 23.09 11.04 -25.21
C GLY A 283 22.68 12.51 -25.29
N GLU A 284 21.48 12.81 -25.75
CA GLU A 284 21.01 14.20 -25.86
C GLU A 284 20.31 14.69 -24.59
N VAL A 285 20.43 16.02 -24.35
CA VAL A 285 19.76 16.73 -23.25
C VAL A 285 18.71 17.67 -23.83
N SER A 286 17.47 17.60 -23.33
CA SER A 286 16.38 18.48 -23.75
C SER A 286 16.64 19.96 -23.45
N GLU A 287 15.96 20.83 -24.15
CA GLU A 287 15.68 22.18 -23.66
C GLU A 287 14.82 22.10 -22.37
N PRO A 288 14.82 23.14 -21.50
CA PRO A 288 13.87 23.22 -20.41
C PRO A 288 12.42 23.21 -20.92
N PHE A 289 11.57 22.37 -20.30
CA PHE A 289 10.14 22.29 -20.65
C PHE A 289 9.28 22.23 -19.38
N GLU A 290 8.02 22.63 -19.50
CA GLU A 290 7.04 22.67 -18.42
C GLU A 290 6.11 21.46 -18.51
N THR A 291 5.73 20.90 -17.35
CA THR A 291 4.63 19.94 -17.17
C THR A 291 3.76 20.40 -16.01
N GLU A 292 2.66 19.72 -15.76
CA GLU A 292 1.86 19.95 -14.56
C GLU A 292 2.64 19.77 -13.23
N PHE A 293 3.77 19.03 -13.28
CA PHE A 293 4.64 18.77 -12.13
C PHE A 293 5.77 19.80 -11.96
N GLY A 294 5.96 20.75 -12.87
CA GLY A 294 7.01 21.76 -12.80
C GLY A 294 7.86 21.86 -14.06
N TYR A 295 9.10 22.34 -13.91
CA TYR A 295 10.04 22.60 -15.00
C TYR A 295 11.12 21.54 -15.02
N HIS A 296 11.39 20.99 -16.20
CA HIS A 296 12.29 19.84 -16.39
C HIS A 296 13.37 20.12 -17.40
N ILE A 297 14.51 19.42 -17.26
CA ILE A 297 15.38 18.99 -18.34
C ILE A 297 15.50 17.48 -18.30
N LEU A 298 15.63 16.86 -19.46
CA LEU A 298 15.68 15.41 -19.64
C LEU A 298 16.92 15.03 -20.45
N TYR A 299 17.56 13.91 -20.06
CA TYR A 299 18.67 13.29 -20.78
C TYR A 299 18.28 11.86 -21.15
N VAL A 300 18.43 11.48 -22.41
CA VAL A 300 18.21 10.10 -22.86
C VAL A 300 19.46 9.29 -22.64
N GLU A 301 19.43 8.38 -21.67
CA GLU A 301 20.59 7.55 -21.33
C GLU A 301 20.72 6.38 -22.30
N LYS A 302 19.59 5.74 -22.66
CA LYS A 302 19.59 4.59 -23.56
C LYS A 302 18.24 4.41 -24.26
N ILE A 303 18.29 3.98 -25.52
CA ILE A 303 17.11 3.63 -26.30
C ILE A 303 17.09 2.12 -26.54
N ARG A 304 15.99 1.45 -26.14
CA ARG A 304 15.78 0.00 -26.28
C ARG A 304 14.48 -0.29 -27.04
N GLY A 305 14.52 -0.20 -28.34
CA GLY A 305 13.36 -0.43 -29.19
C GLY A 305 12.24 0.59 -28.95
N GLN A 306 11.18 0.22 -28.24
CA GLN A 306 10.07 1.11 -27.88
C GLN A 306 10.17 1.68 -26.46
N GLU A 307 11.22 1.37 -25.75
CA GLU A 307 11.50 1.84 -24.39
C GLU A 307 12.69 2.77 -24.38
N VAL A 308 12.64 3.80 -23.54
CA VAL A 308 13.75 4.72 -23.31
C VAL A 308 14.09 4.78 -21.83
N ASP A 309 15.39 4.73 -21.52
CA ASP A 309 15.89 5.03 -20.19
C ASP A 309 16.26 6.51 -20.18
N VAL A 310 15.70 7.24 -19.25
CA VAL A 310 15.90 8.69 -19.17
C VAL A 310 16.34 9.11 -17.79
N ARG A 311 17.14 10.19 -17.73
CA ARG A 311 17.35 10.94 -16.50
C ARG A 311 16.65 12.28 -16.62
N HIS A 312 16.08 12.76 -15.53
CA HIS A 312 15.50 14.10 -15.49
C HIS A 312 15.88 14.88 -14.23
N ILE A 313 15.82 16.18 -14.36
CA ILE A 313 15.90 17.12 -13.24
C ILE A 313 14.59 17.90 -13.23
N LEU A 314 13.91 17.87 -12.09
CA LEU A 314 12.69 18.61 -11.85
C LEU A 314 12.97 19.77 -10.89
N LEU A 315 12.59 20.99 -11.28
CA LEU A 315 12.63 22.15 -10.41
C LEU A 315 11.26 22.84 -10.34
N PHE A 316 11.00 23.50 -9.21
CA PHE A 316 9.82 24.34 -9.01
C PHE A 316 10.22 25.82 -8.92
N PRO A 317 9.39 26.75 -9.44
CA PRO A 317 9.53 28.16 -9.15
C PRO A 317 9.35 28.41 -7.63
N GLU A 318 10.21 29.21 -7.06
CA GLU A 318 10.08 29.59 -5.66
C GLU A 318 8.94 30.61 -5.49
N VAL A 319 8.03 30.30 -4.58
CA VAL A 319 6.93 31.20 -4.24
C VAL A 319 7.48 32.34 -3.39
N SER A 320 7.28 33.59 -3.82
CA SER A 320 7.74 34.75 -3.06
C SER A 320 6.95 34.91 -1.76
N GLN A 321 7.59 35.46 -0.70
CA GLN A 321 6.88 35.77 0.55
C GLN A 321 5.69 36.70 0.31
N LYS A 322 5.83 37.64 -0.60
CA LYS A 322 4.74 38.54 -1.01
C LYS A 322 3.53 37.77 -1.56
N SER A 323 3.76 36.80 -2.46
CA SER A 323 2.68 35.96 -3.00
C SER A 323 2.00 35.11 -1.92
N ILE A 324 2.76 34.62 -0.95
CA ILE A 324 2.23 33.91 0.21
C ILE A 324 1.35 34.84 1.07
N ASP A 325 1.81 36.05 1.35
CA ASP A 325 1.07 37.02 2.17
C ASP A 325 -0.22 37.48 1.44
N GLU A 326 -0.16 37.66 0.11
CA GLU A 326 -1.33 37.98 -0.70
C GLU A 326 -2.36 36.83 -0.72
N ALA A 327 -1.90 35.59 -0.83
CA ALA A 327 -2.76 34.42 -0.74
C ALA A 327 -3.41 34.27 0.65
N HIS A 328 -2.66 34.54 1.72
CA HIS A 328 -3.20 34.57 3.10
C HIS A 328 -4.29 35.62 3.22
N LYS A 329 -4.03 36.84 2.77
CA LYS A 329 -5.01 37.92 2.80
C LYS A 329 -6.28 37.55 2.03
N ARG A 330 -6.13 36.98 0.80
CA ARG A 330 -7.26 36.51 0.00
C ARG A 330 -8.06 35.43 0.73
N MET A 331 -7.39 34.49 1.39
CA MET A 331 -8.08 33.40 2.13
C MET A 331 -8.80 33.96 3.36
N ASP A 332 -8.20 34.92 4.08
CA ASP A 332 -8.85 35.57 5.23
C ASP A 332 -10.08 36.39 4.81
N GLU A 333 -10.03 37.06 3.65
CA GLU A 333 -11.18 37.76 3.08
C GLU A 333 -12.32 36.79 2.73
N ILE A 334 -12.01 35.65 2.06
CA ILE A 334 -12.99 34.59 1.76
C ILE A 334 -13.60 34.04 3.03
N ARG A 335 -12.79 33.78 4.06
CA ARG A 335 -13.27 33.28 5.34
C ARG A 335 -14.21 34.31 6.00
N ALA A 336 -13.86 35.59 6.00
CA ALA A 336 -14.68 36.65 6.56
C ALA A 336 -16.06 36.80 5.84
N GLU A 337 -16.10 36.71 4.49
CA GLU A 337 -17.36 36.69 3.71
C GLU A 337 -18.27 35.51 4.14
N ILE A 338 -17.68 34.32 4.39
CA ILE A 338 -18.43 33.16 4.82
C ILE A 338 -18.95 33.33 6.25
N GLU A 339 -18.09 33.78 7.18
CA GLU A 339 -18.45 34.01 8.60
C GLU A 339 -19.51 35.12 8.76
N ALA A 340 -19.47 36.12 7.88
CA ALA A 340 -20.51 37.18 7.82
C ALA A 340 -21.84 36.67 7.23
N GLY A 341 -21.88 35.47 6.65
CA GLY A 341 -23.05 34.91 5.98
C GLY A 341 -23.37 35.55 4.60
N GLU A 342 -22.44 36.34 4.04
CA GLU A 342 -22.62 36.97 2.72
C GLU A 342 -22.62 35.96 1.58
N ILE A 343 -21.86 34.87 1.76
CA ILE A 343 -21.77 33.76 0.82
C ILE A 343 -21.72 32.42 1.59
N THR A 344 -22.30 31.38 1.03
CA THR A 344 -22.16 30.02 1.63
C THR A 344 -20.77 29.44 1.32
N PHE A 345 -20.30 28.54 2.17
CA PHE A 345 -19.01 27.86 1.92
C PHE A 345 -18.96 27.20 0.53
N ALA A 346 -20.05 26.53 0.11
CA ALA A 346 -20.12 25.88 -1.20
C ALA A 346 -20.04 26.88 -2.37
N GLN A 347 -20.68 28.04 -2.24
CA GLN A 347 -20.58 29.12 -3.24
C GLN A 347 -19.19 29.75 -3.26
N ALA A 348 -18.58 29.94 -2.08
CA ALA A 348 -17.21 30.41 -1.96
C ALA A 348 -16.20 29.43 -2.59
N ALA A 349 -16.39 28.13 -2.37
CA ALA A 349 -15.57 27.09 -3.02
C ALA A 349 -15.65 27.16 -4.54
N GLN A 350 -16.87 27.27 -5.09
CA GLN A 350 -17.07 27.39 -6.55
C GLN A 350 -16.43 28.66 -7.14
N LYS A 351 -16.50 29.77 -6.40
CA LYS A 351 -16.05 31.08 -6.87
C LYS A 351 -14.55 31.29 -6.72
N TYR A 352 -13.99 30.83 -5.62
CA TYR A 352 -12.66 31.24 -5.19
C TYR A 352 -11.64 30.10 -5.08
N SER A 353 -12.08 28.83 -4.97
CA SER A 353 -11.13 27.73 -4.82
C SER A 353 -10.33 27.45 -6.07
N ASP A 354 -9.02 27.31 -5.93
CA ASP A 354 -8.12 26.91 -6.99
C ASP A 354 -8.10 25.37 -7.20
N ASP A 355 -8.69 24.60 -6.28
CA ASP A 355 -8.81 23.16 -6.40
C ASP A 355 -9.88 22.75 -7.42
N LYS A 356 -9.42 22.22 -8.54
CA LYS A 356 -10.28 21.85 -9.69
C LYS A 356 -11.15 20.62 -9.40
N GLU A 357 -10.73 19.75 -8.48
CA GLU A 357 -11.43 18.51 -8.20
C GLU A 357 -12.68 18.75 -7.35
N THR A 358 -12.57 19.57 -6.31
CA THR A 358 -13.65 19.76 -5.34
C THR A 358 -14.47 21.04 -5.54
N ARG A 359 -13.91 22.09 -6.15
CA ARG A 359 -14.57 23.39 -6.26
C ARG A 359 -15.97 23.32 -6.90
N ASN A 360 -16.14 22.50 -7.95
CA ASN A 360 -17.42 22.39 -8.67
C ASN A 360 -18.48 21.63 -7.86
N ASN A 361 -18.06 20.89 -6.84
CA ASN A 361 -18.93 20.18 -5.89
C ASN A 361 -19.02 20.91 -4.52
N GLY A 362 -18.82 22.23 -4.51
CA GLY A 362 -18.90 23.05 -3.30
C GLY A 362 -17.78 22.76 -2.30
N GLY A 363 -16.64 22.29 -2.77
CA GLY A 363 -15.46 21.96 -1.95
C GLY A 363 -15.52 20.61 -1.26
N ARG A 364 -16.55 19.79 -1.45
CA ARG A 364 -16.73 18.51 -0.74
C ARG A 364 -15.59 17.56 -1.00
N LEU A 365 -15.05 17.00 0.09
CA LEU A 365 -14.05 15.95 0.04
C LEU A 365 -14.70 14.57 -0.13
N VAL A 366 -14.00 13.70 -0.84
CA VAL A 366 -14.33 12.27 -0.97
C VAL A 366 -13.29 11.48 -0.21
N ASN A 367 -13.74 10.55 0.60
CA ASN A 367 -12.89 9.64 1.34
C ASN A 367 -12.17 8.69 0.35
N PRO A 368 -10.83 8.69 0.29
CA PRO A 368 -10.10 7.90 -0.69
C PRO A 368 -10.19 6.38 -0.47
N VAL A 369 -10.67 5.95 0.70
CA VAL A 369 -10.80 4.53 1.06
C VAL A 369 -12.20 4.01 0.75
N THR A 370 -13.24 4.76 1.13
CA THR A 370 -14.65 4.34 0.99
C THR A 370 -15.31 4.89 -0.27
N PHE A 371 -14.69 5.89 -0.92
CA PHE A 371 -15.21 6.62 -2.09
C PHE A 371 -16.59 7.30 -1.85
N ASP A 372 -16.95 7.52 -0.59
CA ASP A 372 -18.10 8.32 -0.19
C ASP A 372 -17.67 9.68 0.41
N THR A 373 -18.62 10.48 0.89
CA THR A 373 -18.35 11.80 1.47
C THR A 373 -18.14 11.78 2.97
N LYS A 374 -18.26 10.61 3.61
CA LYS A 374 -18.18 10.46 5.05
C LYS A 374 -16.79 10.04 5.51
N PHE A 375 -16.34 10.63 6.58
CA PHE A 375 -15.08 10.33 7.24
C PHE A 375 -15.34 9.89 8.67
N ASP A 376 -14.97 8.66 8.97
CA ASP A 376 -15.00 8.12 10.34
C ASP A 376 -13.91 8.84 11.17
N LEU A 377 -14.30 9.52 12.24
CA LEU A 377 -13.39 10.30 13.08
C LEU A 377 -12.28 9.46 13.73
N THR A 378 -12.52 8.16 13.90
CA THR A 378 -11.55 7.24 14.50
C THR A 378 -10.52 6.71 13.52
N LYS A 379 -10.80 6.81 12.19
CA LYS A 379 -9.96 6.27 11.10
C LYS A 379 -9.42 7.35 10.17
N MET A 380 -9.79 8.60 10.42
CA MET A 380 -9.37 9.74 9.62
C MET A 380 -7.86 9.98 9.79
N ASP A 381 -7.23 10.51 8.73
CA ASP A 381 -5.86 11.01 8.81
C ASP A 381 -5.70 11.98 10.00
N PRO A 382 -4.71 11.77 10.89
CA PRO A 382 -4.55 12.57 12.09
C PRO A 382 -4.36 14.07 11.83
N THR A 383 -3.72 14.44 10.71
CA THR A 383 -3.47 15.83 10.32
C THR A 383 -4.78 16.53 9.96
N LEU A 384 -5.62 15.85 9.17
CA LEU A 384 -6.95 16.33 8.79
C LEU A 384 -7.88 16.35 10.00
N SER A 385 -7.89 15.29 10.80
CA SER A 385 -8.68 15.18 12.02
C SER A 385 -8.42 16.35 12.98
N ALA A 386 -7.15 16.67 13.25
CA ALA A 386 -6.78 17.77 14.12
C ALA A 386 -7.31 19.16 13.68
N LYS A 387 -7.65 19.32 12.40
CA LYS A 387 -8.18 20.58 11.85
C LYS A 387 -9.70 20.70 11.98
N VAL A 388 -10.40 19.55 12.01
CA VAL A 388 -11.87 19.53 11.93
C VAL A 388 -12.56 18.98 13.18
N TYR A 389 -11.81 18.32 14.08
CA TYR A 389 -12.37 17.63 15.26
C TYR A 389 -13.26 18.53 16.13
N ASN A 390 -12.80 19.76 16.39
CA ASN A 390 -13.49 20.73 17.26
C ASN A 390 -14.43 21.69 16.52
N LEU A 391 -14.56 21.56 15.18
CA LEU A 391 -15.45 22.44 14.43
C LEU A 391 -16.91 22.00 14.62
N GLU A 392 -17.80 22.95 14.82
CA GLU A 392 -19.24 22.73 14.73
C GLU A 392 -19.71 22.64 13.26
N ASP A 393 -20.95 22.18 13.05
CA ASP A 393 -21.54 22.13 11.70
C ASP A 393 -21.62 23.54 11.11
N GLY A 394 -21.00 23.74 9.94
CA GLY A 394 -20.91 25.03 9.25
C GLY A 394 -19.77 25.93 9.74
N GLU A 395 -19.09 25.60 10.82
CA GLU A 395 -17.94 26.37 11.30
C GLU A 395 -16.75 26.22 10.34
N VAL A 396 -16.02 27.32 10.13
CA VAL A 396 -14.86 27.36 9.22
C VAL A 396 -13.56 27.33 10.02
N SER A 397 -12.64 26.48 9.65
CA SER A 397 -11.34 26.36 10.29
C SER A 397 -10.51 27.64 10.14
N LYS A 398 -9.46 27.76 10.97
CA LYS A 398 -8.39 28.74 10.71
C LYS A 398 -7.69 28.40 9.40
N VAL A 399 -7.14 29.44 8.75
CA VAL A 399 -6.28 29.24 7.58
C VAL A 399 -5.04 28.45 7.98
N PHE A 400 -4.69 27.47 7.21
CA PHE A 400 -3.45 26.70 7.37
C PHE A 400 -2.77 26.45 6.04
N THR A 401 -1.45 26.27 6.08
CA THR A 401 -0.67 25.87 4.92
C THR A 401 -0.63 24.35 4.84
N ASP A 402 -0.90 23.85 3.65
CA ASP A 402 -0.73 22.43 3.29
C ASP A 402 0.33 22.31 2.21
N ARG A 403 1.05 21.19 2.20
CA ARG A 403 2.04 20.87 1.18
C ARG A 403 1.73 19.52 0.57
N ASP A 404 1.63 19.52 -0.74
CA ASP A 404 1.46 18.28 -1.47
C ASP A 404 2.76 17.44 -1.51
N ARG A 405 2.68 16.24 -2.09
CA ARG A 405 3.84 15.33 -2.20
C ARG A 405 4.97 15.90 -3.05
N THR A 406 4.70 16.88 -3.88
CA THR A 406 5.71 17.56 -4.72
C THR A 406 6.39 18.71 -3.97
N GLY A 407 5.88 19.07 -2.78
CA GLY A 407 6.37 20.19 -1.99
C GLY A 407 5.73 21.54 -2.33
N LYS A 408 4.73 21.56 -3.23
CA LYS A 408 3.95 22.75 -3.57
C LYS A 408 3.08 23.12 -2.38
N SER A 409 3.16 24.36 -1.94
CA SER A 409 2.39 24.89 -0.82
C SER A 409 1.09 25.50 -1.30
N SER A 410 0.00 25.23 -0.58
CA SER A 410 -1.30 25.87 -0.75
C SER A 410 -1.87 26.29 0.61
N LEU A 411 -2.76 27.25 0.60
CA LEU A 411 -3.52 27.66 1.78
C LEU A 411 -4.89 26.99 1.74
N LYS A 412 -5.34 26.51 2.88
CA LYS A 412 -6.62 25.80 2.99
C LYS A 412 -7.42 26.32 4.16
N ILE A 413 -8.74 26.30 4.00
CA ILE A 413 -9.73 26.32 5.06
C ILE A 413 -10.66 25.13 4.87
N LEU A 414 -11.15 24.60 5.98
CA LEU A 414 -12.06 23.46 6.03
C LEU A 414 -13.34 23.87 6.73
N THR A 415 -14.42 23.18 6.41
CA THR A 415 -15.67 23.23 7.20
C THR A 415 -16.23 21.84 7.36
N VAL A 416 -16.89 21.60 8.49
CA VAL A 416 -17.73 20.41 8.69
C VAL A 416 -19.10 20.75 8.13
N THR A 417 -19.49 20.10 7.03
CA THR A 417 -20.81 20.37 6.40
C THR A 417 -21.92 19.61 7.08
N LYS A 418 -21.59 18.47 7.72
CA LYS A 418 -22.53 17.65 8.47
C LYS A 418 -21.80 16.73 9.43
N ARG A 419 -22.33 16.57 10.63
CA ARG A 419 -21.88 15.61 11.63
C ARG A 419 -22.94 14.54 11.83
N PHE A 420 -22.46 13.31 11.98
CA PHE A 420 -23.28 12.15 12.31
C PHE A 420 -22.76 11.61 13.64
N GLU A 421 -23.59 11.59 14.64
CA GLU A 421 -23.22 11.06 15.95
C GLU A 421 -23.07 9.54 15.92
N GLU A 422 -22.25 9.04 16.85
CA GLU A 422 -22.18 7.60 17.10
C GLU A 422 -23.56 7.07 17.47
N HIS A 423 -23.97 5.99 16.86
CA HIS A 423 -25.28 5.39 17.10
C HIS A 423 -25.29 3.89 16.83
N THR A 424 -26.19 3.20 17.53
CA THR A 424 -26.52 1.80 17.20
C THR A 424 -27.22 1.75 15.86
N ALA A 425 -26.86 0.79 15.01
CA ALA A 425 -27.39 0.64 13.66
C ALA A 425 -28.93 0.74 13.63
N ASP A 426 -29.43 1.61 12.79
CA ASP A 426 -30.86 1.80 12.48
C ASP A 426 -31.14 1.32 11.05
N TYR A 427 -32.12 0.44 10.89
CA TYR A 427 -32.43 -0.17 9.60
C TYR A 427 -32.70 0.85 8.48
N SER A 428 -33.40 1.94 8.81
CA SER A 428 -33.81 2.94 7.81
C SER A 428 -32.70 3.92 7.47
N LYS A 429 -31.90 4.30 8.48
CA LYS A 429 -30.83 5.29 8.32
C LYS A 429 -29.54 4.68 7.71
N ASP A 430 -29.27 3.42 8.06
CA ASP A 430 -28.01 2.76 7.74
C ASP A 430 -28.18 1.62 6.75
N TYR A 431 -29.26 1.63 5.96
CA TYR A 431 -29.62 0.53 5.07
C TYR A 431 -28.48 0.05 4.19
N GLU A 432 -27.73 0.95 3.52
CA GLU A 432 -26.64 0.54 2.62
C GLU A 432 -25.48 -0.14 3.40
N ARG A 433 -25.14 0.36 4.59
CA ARG A 433 -24.12 -0.26 5.44
C ARG A 433 -24.57 -1.63 5.96
N ILE A 434 -25.83 -1.74 6.36
CA ILE A 434 -26.45 -3.01 6.80
C ILE A 434 -26.48 -4.00 5.63
N LYS A 435 -26.80 -3.55 4.43
CA LYS A 435 -26.79 -4.33 3.20
C LYS A 435 -25.39 -4.88 2.89
N GLU A 436 -24.33 -4.06 3.04
CA GLU A 436 -22.94 -4.52 2.89
C GLU A 436 -22.56 -5.59 3.92
N LEU A 437 -22.95 -5.41 5.19
CA LEU A 437 -22.73 -6.39 6.24
C LEU A 437 -23.45 -7.71 5.94
N ALA A 438 -24.72 -7.63 5.54
CA ALA A 438 -25.54 -8.77 5.18
C ALA A 438 -25.01 -9.50 3.94
N LEU A 439 -24.55 -8.76 2.92
CA LEU A 439 -23.92 -9.32 1.74
C LEU A 439 -22.62 -10.06 2.10
N ARG A 440 -21.79 -9.44 2.94
CA ARG A 440 -20.54 -10.07 3.42
C ARG A 440 -20.83 -11.37 4.19
N GLU A 441 -21.82 -11.38 5.07
CA GLU A 441 -22.20 -12.60 5.78
C GLU A 441 -22.69 -13.68 4.80
N LYS A 442 -23.50 -13.30 3.79
CA LYS A 442 -23.95 -14.23 2.75
C LYS A 442 -22.78 -14.80 1.96
N GLN A 443 -21.82 -13.95 1.58
CA GLN A 443 -20.60 -14.37 0.88
C GLN A 443 -19.78 -15.36 1.72
N ILE A 444 -19.61 -15.13 3.01
CA ILE A 444 -18.93 -16.05 3.95
C ILE A 444 -19.63 -17.41 3.96
N LYS A 445 -20.96 -17.43 4.03
CA LYS A 445 -21.74 -18.69 4.00
C LYS A 445 -21.58 -19.44 2.67
N VAL A 446 -21.56 -18.71 1.55
CA VAL A 446 -21.34 -19.30 0.20
C VAL A 446 -19.93 -19.87 0.10
N ILE A 447 -18.92 -19.15 0.57
CA ILE A 447 -17.53 -19.58 0.63
C ILE A 447 -17.42 -20.87 1.46
N SER A 448 -17.93 -20.87 2.68
CA SER A 448 -17.87 -22.05 3.58
C SER A 448 -18.54 -23.28 2.96
N LYS A 449 -19.70 -23.11 2.33
CA LYS A 449 -20.39 -24.18 1.63
C LYS A 449 -19.55 -24.73 0.47
N TRP A 450 -19.02 -23.84 -0.37
CA TRP A 450 -18.17 -24.18 -1.50
C TRP A 450 -16.90 -24.93 -1.03
N GLN A 451 -16.23 -24.43 0.03
CA GLN A 451 -15.05 -25.09 0.59
C GLN A 451 -15.36 -26.52 1.04
N ASN A 452 -16.43 -26.71 1.82
CA ASN A 452 -16.82 -28.04 2.29
C ASN A 452 -17.17 -29.01 1.13
N GLU A 453 -17.77 -28.52 0.06
CA GLU A 453 -18.02 -29.33 -1.15
C GLU A 453 -16.70 -29.72 -1.83
N LYS A 454 -15.76 -28.77 -1.96
CA LYS A 454 -14.47 -29.01 -2.62
C LYS A 454 -13.51 -29.87 -1.79
N ILE A 455 -13.50 -29.70 -0.47
CA ILE A 455 -12.77 -30.59 0.46
C ILE A 455 -13.16 -32.05 0.23
N LYS A 456 -14.45 -32.35 0.08
CA LYS A 456 -14.94 -33.73 -0.15
C LYS A 456 -14.45 -34.34 -1.46
N SER A 457 -14.28 -33.53 -2.50
CA SER A 457 -13.91 -33.96 -3.84
C SER A 457 -12.41 -33.87 -4.16
N THR A 458 -11.62 -33.21 -3.30
CA THR A 458 -10.18 -33.05 -3.49
C THR A 458 -9.41 -34.08 -2.65
N TYR A 459 -8.28 -34.56 -3.20
CA TYR A 459 -7.35 -35.38 -2.40
C TYR A 459 -6.71 -34.53 -1.32
N ILE A 460 -6.88 -34.95 -0.06
CA ILE A 460 -6.31 -34.26 1.10
C ILE A 460 -5.68 -35.32 2.00
N SER A 461 -4.44 -35.05 2.42
CA SER A 461 -3.71 -35.85 3.40
C SER A 461 -3.10 -34.91 4.43
N ILE A 462 -3.37 -35.15 5.71
CA ILE A 462 -2.88 -34.33 6.84
C ILE A 462 -2.00 -35.23 7.70
N ASN A 463 -0.83 -34.69 8.10
CA ASN A 463 0.10 -35.38 8.97
C ASN A 463 -0.53 -35.62 10.36
N GLU A 464 -0.13 -36.73 11.00
CA GLU A 464 -0.63 -37.11 12.33
C GLU A 464 -0.48 -35.99 13.37
N ASP A 465 0.59 -35.19 13.27
CA ASP A 465 0.85 -34.09 14.19
C ASP A 465 -0.26 -32.99 14.17
N TYR A 466 -1.13 -32.97 13.16
CA TYR A 466 -2.17 -31.96 12.95
C TYR A 466 -3.59 -32.55 12.84
N GLN A 467 -3.76 -33.86 13.06
CA GLN A 467 -5.09 -34.49 12.95
C GLN A 467 -6.04 -34.07 14.08
N ASP A 468 -5.50 -33.68 15.24
CA ASP A 468 -6.27 -33.19 16.38
C ASP A 468 -6.58 -31.69 16.32
N CYS A 469 -6.20 -31.00 15.21
CA CYS A 469 -6.49 -29.58 15.02
C CYS A 469 -7.99 -29.34 14.80
N ASP A 470 -8.55 -28.36 15.51
CA ASP A 470 -9.90 -27.85 15.27
C ASP A 470 -9.89 -26.87 14.05
N PHE A 471 -10.08 -27.42 12.88
CA PHE A 471 -10.13 -26.66 11.64
C PHE A 471 -11.52 -26.09 11.37
N ALA A 472 -11.61 -24.94 10.71
CA ALA A 472 -12.88 -24.32 10.35
C ALA A 472 -13.70 -25.10 9.30
N GLY A 473 -13.17 -26.18 8.72
CA GLY A 473 -13.83 -27.04 7.74
C GLY A 473 -13.55 -28.52 7.98
N ASP A 474 -14.25 -29.40 7.25
CA ASP A 474 -14.16 -30.86 7.37
C ASP A 474 -12.86 -31.43 6.72
N TRP A 475 -11.69 -30.89 7.13
CA TRP A 475 -10.39 -31.23 6.53
C TRP A 475 -9.87 -32.62 6.90
N VAL A 476 -10.17 -33.08 8.10
CA VAL A 476 -9.81 -34.45 8.58
C VAL A 476 -10.89 -35.40 8.10
N LYS A 477 -10.50 -36.36 7.23
CA LYS A 477 -11.41 -37.36 6.66
C LYS A 477 -11.30 -38.68 7.43
#